data_d21e9978d47ad451919434190db3de4f
#
_entry.id   d21e9978d47ad451919434190db3de4f
#
_cell.length_a   1.000
_cell.length_b   1.000
_cell.length_c   1.000
_cell.angle_alpha   90.00
_cell.angle_beta   90.00
_cell.angle_gamma   90.00
#
_symmetry.space_group_name_H-M   'P 1'
#
loop_
_entity.id
_entity.type
_entity.pdbx_description
1 polymer ?
#
loop_
_entity_poly.entity_id
_entity_poly.type
_entity_poly.pdbx_seq_one_letter_code
_entity_poly.pdbx_strand_id
1 'polypeptide(L)'
;MLEMRNKGWTVVCSMLFGCIMMSLVGCDTQPEERRISKAEYQDKVAASWYGQLIGNMYGLSYEFKFLEEPGPDDFPYGYGPTLDQVRDLQGAFSDDDTDIEYMSLLQMEKHGPEPTYRELTAAWKYHIRDRIWAANRVALNLMHHGYFPPATGDSTMNARWFEIDPQLVNEIWSVTAPG
;
A
#
# COMPACT_ATOMS: atom_id res chain seq x y z
N MET A 1 7.31 37.63 -66.69
CA MET A 1 6.82 37.97 -65.31
C MET A 1 5.69 37.02 -65.01
N LEU A 2 5.97 35.86 -64.39
CA LEU A 2 5.03 34.90 -63.81
C LEU A 2 5.69 33.49 -63.76
N GLU A 3 6.72 33.33 -62.91
CA GLU A 3 7.31 32.02 -62.74
C GLU A 3 7.91 31.78 -61.35
N MET A 4 7.29 32.39 -60.33
CA MET A 4 7.76 32.18 -58.94
C MET A 4 6.63 31.97 -57.90
N ARG A 5 5.58 31.22 -58.27
CA ARG A 5 4.48 30.99 -57.31
C ARG A 5 4.12 29.53 -57.03
N ASN A 6 4.82 28.56 -57.65
CA ASN A 6 4.43 27.16 -57.50
C ASN A 6 5.38 26.29 -56.65
N LYS A 7 6.53 26.82 -56.21
CA LYS A 7 7.46 26.00 -55.38
C LYS A 7 7.18 26.07 -53.88
N GLY A 8 6.44 27.05 -53.38
CA GLY A 8 6.13 27.21 -51.97
C GLY A 8 5.03 26.24 -51.46
N TRP A 9 4.07 25.97 -52.33
CA TRP A 9 2.91 25.17 -51.94
C TRP A 9 3.21 23.68 -51.88
N THR A 10 4.12 23.18 -52.74
CA THR A 10 4.54 21.78 -52.75
C THR A 10 5.36 21.43 -51.51
N VAL A 11 6.19 22.33 -51.03
CA VAL A 11 7.00 22.10 -49.83
C VAL A 11 6.13 22.13 -48.56
N VAL A 12 5.15 23.07 -48.50
CA VAL A 12 4.24 23.15 -47.35
C VAL A 12 3.30 21.92 -47.27
N CYS A 13 2.78 21.44 -48.39
CA CYS A 13 1.99 20.22 -48.41
C CYS A 13 2.80 18.97 -48.03
N SER A 14 4.06 18.89 -48.44
CA SER A 14 4.92 17.75 -48.08
C SER A 14 5.30 17.74 -46.60
N MET A 15 5.52 18.90 -45.98
CA MET A 15 5.77 18.99 -44.56
C MET A 15 4.52 18.72 -43.69
N LEU A 16 3.33 19.18 -44.13
CA LEU A 16 2.07 18.86 -43.45
C LEU A 16 1.73 17.37 -43.53
N PHE A 17 1.98 16.72 -44.66
CA PHE A 17 1.77 15.27 -44.81
C PHE A 17 2.76 14.44 -43.97
N GLY A 18 4.01 14.88 -43.81
CA GLY A 18 5.02 14.27 -42.95
C GLY A 18 4.65 14.40 -41.46
N CYS A 19 4.12 15.54 -41.04
CA CYS A 19 3.66 15.74 -39.65
C CYS A 19 2.41 14.92 -39.31
N ILE A 20 1.48 14.74 -40.25
CA ILE A 20 0.27 13.92 -40.03
C ILE A 20 0.62 12.43 -39.98
N MET A 21 1.61 11.95 -40.75
CA MET A 21 2.05 10.56 -40.65
C MET A 21 2.87 10.25 -39.43
N MET A 22 3.59 11.20 -38.83
CA MET A 22 4.27 11.03 -37.53
C MET A 22 3.30 10.98 -36.36
N SER A 23 2.09 11.53 -36.50
CA SER A 23 1.08 11.49 -35.42
C SER A 23 0.30 10.18 -35.35
N LEU A 24 0.46 9.29 -36.32
CA LEU A 24 -0.22 7.98 -36.36
C LEU A 24 0.63 6.79 -35.89
N VAL A 25 1.90 7.01 -35.54
CA VAL A 25 2.67 6.07 -34.74
C VAL A 25 2.38 6.36 -33.26
N GLY A 26 1.12 6.21 -32.88
CA GLY A 26 0.76 6.03 -31.50
C GLY A 26 1.48 4.77 -31.03
N CYS A 27 2.37 4.93 -30.08
CA CYS A 27 2.97 3.82 -29.37
C CYS A 27 1.81 3.14 -28.63
N ASP A 28 1.14 2.21 -29.29
CA ASP A 28 0.15 1.31 -28.67
C ASP A 28 0.95 0.28 -27.87
N THR A 29 1.65 0.77 -26.86
CA THR A 29 2.23 -0.08 -25.83
C THR A 29 1.06 -0.55 -24.96
N GLN A 30 0.40 -1.61 -25.40
CA GLN A 30 -0.44 -2.40 -24.51
C GLN A 30 0.41 -2.70 -23.26
N PRO A 31 -0.11 -2.44 -22.05
CA PRO A 31 0.62 -2.79 -20.85
C PRO A 31 0.97 -4.27 -20.93
N GLU A 32 2.25 -4.57 -20.75
CA GLU A 32 2.73 -5.95 -20.76
C GLU A 32 2.00 -6.74 -19.68
N GLU A 33 1.15 -7.68 -20.06
CA GLU A 33 0.44 -8.53 -19.11
C GLU A 33 1.46 -9.36 -18.33
N ARG A 34 1.54 -9.12 -17.04
CA ARG A 34 2.31 -9.96 -16.12
C ARG A 34 1.44 -11.14 -15.71
N ARG A 35 1.91 -12.35 -15.97
CA ARG A 35 1.21 -13.58 -15.60
C ARG A 35 2.05 -14.37 -14.61
N ILE A 36 1.42 -14.78 -13.54
CA ILE A 36 2.00 -15.73 -12.57
C ILE A 36 1.05 -16.92 -12.41
N SER A 37 1.58 -18.07 -12.05
CA SER A 37 0.75 -19.23 -11.74
C SER A 37 0.02 -19.03 -10.41
N LYS A 38 -1.11 -19.71 -10.23
CA LYS A 38 -1.84 -19.69 -8.96
C LYS A 38 -0.95 -20.15 -7.78
N ALA A 39 -0.14 -21.17 -8.01
CA ALA A 39 0.78 -21.69 -6.98
C ALA A 39 1.83 -20.64 -6.60
N GLU A 40 2.44 -19.99 -7.58
CA GLU A 40 3.39 -18.91 -7.33
C GLU A 40 2.74 -17.72 -6.61
N TYR A 41 1.52 -17.36 -6.97
CA TYR A 41 0.78 -16.31 -6.27
C TYR A 41 0.53 -16.67 -4.81
N GLN A 42 0.05 -17.89 -4.53
CA GLN A 42 -0.18 -18.36 -3.17
C GLN A 42 1.10 -18.37 -2.33
N ASP A 43 2.21 -18.78 -2.91
CA ASP A 43 3.52 -18.78 -2.25
C ASP A 43 3.96 -17.35 -1.91
N LYS A 44 3.82 -16.40 -2.84
CA LYS A 44 4.12 -14.98 -2.60
C LYS A 44 3.25 -14.35 -1.51
N VAL A 45 1.95 -14.66 -1.47
CA VAL A 45 1.03 -14.20 -0.41
C VAL A 45 1.45 -14.74 0.96
N ALA A 46 1.76 -16.04 1.05
CA ALA A 46 2.28 -16.61 2.29
C ALA A 46 3.61 -15.98 2.71
N ALA A 47 4.52 -15.76 1.75
CA ALA A 47 5.80 -15.12 2.01
C ALA A 47 5.65 -13.66 2.48
N SER A 48 4.63 -12.93 2.00
CA SER A 48 4.31 -11.57 2.48
C SER A 48 3.97 -11.58 3.97
N TRP A 49 3.10 -12.47 4.43
CA TRP A 49 2.75 -12.61 5.84
C TRP A 49 3.95 -12.97 6.72
N TYR A 50 4.75 -13.96 6.30
CA TYR A 50 5.98 -14.30 7.03
C TYR A 50 6.96 -13.14 7.05
N GLY A 51 7.09 -12.41 5.94
CA GLY A 51 7.94 -11.24 5.82
C GLY A 51 7.58 -10.14 6.81
N GLN A 52 6.29 -9.83 6.94
CA GLN A 52 5.78 -8.86 7.92
C GLN A 52 6.12 -9.27 9.35
N LEU A 53 5.77 -10.48 9.75
CA LEU A 53 6.05 -10.98 11.10
C LEU A 53 7.55 -11.00 11.43
N ILE A 54 8.38 -11.44 10.49
CA ILE A 54 9.84 -11.45 10.66
C ILE A 54 10.37 -10.03 10.76
N GLY A 55 9.93 -9.14 9.86
CA GLY A 55 10.34 -7.74 9.84
C GLY A 55 9.95 -7.00 11.12
N ASN A 56 8.72 -7.19 11.56
CA ASN A 56 8.20 -6.63 12.80
C ASN A 56 9.02 -7.10 14.02
N MET A 57 9.19 -8.40 14.21
CA MET A 57 9.97 -8.93 15.33
C MET A 57 11.43 -8.48 15.32
N TYR A 58 12.02 -8.30 14.15
CA TYR A 58 13.39 -7.77 14.04
C TYR A 58 13.42 -6.26 14.29
N GLY A 59 12.51 -5.51 13.68
CA GLY A 59 12.44 -4.05 13.73
C GLY A 59 12.14 -3.49 15.11
N LEU A 60 11.29 -4.15 15.90
CA LEU A 60 10.94 -3.74 17.27
C LEU A 60 12.16 -3.49 18.17
N SER A 61 13.25 -4.24 17.97
CA SER A 61 14.50 -4.05 18.72
C SER A 61 15.18 -2.71 18.42
N TYR A 62 14.83 -2.07 17.33
CA TYR A 62 15.45 -0.83 16.83
C TYR A 62 14.48 0.34 16.77
N GLU A 63 13.22 0.14 17.06
CA GLU A 63 12.21 1.16 17.05
C GLU A 63 12.61 2.35 17.94
N PHE A 64 12.43 3.57 17.45
CA PHE A 64 12.82 4.84 18.07
C PHE A 64 14.30 5.03 18.40
N LYS A 65 15.20 4.14 17.95
CA LYS A 65 16.64 4.28 18.26
C LYS A 65 17.41 5.23 17.34
N PHE A 66 16.92 5.41 16.11
CA PHE A 66 17.62 6.16 15.06
C PHE A 66 16.74 7.27 14.50
N LEU A 67 16.28 8.19 15.38
CA LEU A 67 15.38 9.28 14.98
C LEU A 67 16.15 10.49 14.43
N GLU A 68 17.33 10.78 14.98
CA GLU A 68 18.11 11.97 14.64
C GLU A 68 19.24 11.66 13.66
N GLU A 69 19.79 10.47 13.72
CA GLU A 69 20.92 10.04 12.89
C GLU A 69 20.62 8.64 12.29
N PRO A 70 21.12 8.33 11.09
CA PRO A 70 21.04 6.99 10.54
C PRO A 70 21.64 5.95 11.47
N GLY A 71 21.07 4.74 11.47
CA GLY A 71 21.65 3.61 12.18
C GLY A 71 23.02 3.20 11.59
N PRO A 72 23.77 2.32 12.27
CA PRO A 72 25.06 1.83 11.79
C PRO A 72 24.90 1.04 10.48
N ASP A 73 25.94 1.07 9.63
CA ASP A 73 25.97 0.31 8.39
C ASP A 73 25.90 -1.22 8.65
N ASP A 74 26.48 -1.66 9.78
CA ASP A 74 26.49 -3.04 10.21
C ASP A 74 25.49 -3.26 11.37
N PHE A 75 24.23 -3.55 11.03
CA PHE A 75 23.27 -3.99 12.03
C PHE A 75 23.59 -5.43 12.47
N PRO A 76 23.50 -5.75 13.78
CA PRO A 76 23.68 -7.11 14.24
C PRO A 76 22.56 -8.01 13.71
N TYR A 77 22.94 -9.12 13.07
CA TYR A 77 21.97 -10.14 12.66
C TYR A 77 21.46 -10.90 13.88
N GLY A 78 20.19 -10.74 14.17
CA GLY A 78 19.53 -11.47 15.26
C GLY A 78 18.34 -10.71 15.83
N TYR A 79 17.47 -11.44 16.48
CA TYR A 79 16.23 -10.88 17.03
C TYR A 79 16.42 -10.32 18.45
N GLY A 80 17.58 -10.51 19.07
CA GLY A 80 17.88 -10.01 20.41
C GLY A 80 16.81 -10.42 21.43
N PRO A 81 16.36 -9.46 22.29
CA PRO A 81 15.32 -9.74 23.30
C PRO A 81 13.98 -10.18 22.72
N THR A 82 13.68 -9.85 21.48
CA THR A 82 12.43 -10.23 20.80
C THR A 82 12.32 -11.74 20.66
N LEU A 83 13.44 -12.45 20.46
CA LEU A 83 13.44 -13.92 20.40
C LEU A 83 13.03 -14.56 21.72
N ASP A 84 13.42 -14.00 22.85
CA ASP A 84 13.01 -14.50 24.16
C ASP A 84 11.49 -14.31 24.35
N GLN A 85 10.94 -13.19 23.93
CA GLN A 85 9.50 -12.96 23.90
C GLN A 85 8.75 -13.97 23.03
N VAL A 86 9.26 -14.30 21.84
CA VAL A 86 8.70 -15.36 20.98
C VAL A 86 8.70 -16.73 21.68
N ARG A 87 9.76 -17.04 22.41
CA ARG A 87 9.86 -18.29 23.18
C ARG A 87 8.86 -18.32 24.34
N ASP A 88 8.72 -17.21 25.07
CA ASP A 88 7.81 -17.10 26.22
C ASP A 88 6.35 -17.22 25.78
N LEU A 89 6.00 -16.62 24.64
CA LEU A 89 4.67 -16.70 24.03
C LEU A 89 4.41 -18.02 23.28
N GLN A 90 5.46 -18.81 23.08
CA GLN A 90 5.41 -20.05 22.25
C GLN A 90 4.89 -19.80 20.82
N GLY A 91 5.14 -18.64 20.27
CA GLY A 91 4.70 -18.25 18.93
C GLY A 91 5.19 -16.87 18.52
N ALA A 92 5.06 -16.58 17.24
CA ALA A 92 5.26 -15.24 16.73
C ALA A 92 4.21 -14.28 17.31
N PHE A 93 4.54 -13.02 17.41
CA PHE A 93 3.62 -11.96 17.76
C PHE A 93 3.70 -10.86 16.70
N SER A 94 2.73 -10.00 16.71
CA SER A 94 2.57 -8.91 15.78
C SER A 94 2.42 -7.59 16.53
N ASP A 95 2.53 -6.51 15.79
CA ASP A 95 2.21 -5.16 16.21
C ASP A 95 0.91 -4.70 15.53
N ASP A 96 0.55 -3.42 15.65
CA ASP A 96 -0.71 -2.87 15.15
C ASP A 96 -0.88 -2.98 13.63
N ASP A 97 0.19 -2.95 12.85
CA ASP A 97 0.18 -3.14 11.40
C ASP A 97 -0.40 -4.52 11.00
N THR A 98 0.22 -5.62 11.35
CA THR A 98 -0.25 -6.96 11.01
C THR A 98 -1.58 -7.31 11.69
N ASP A 99 -1.83 -6.83 12.90
CA ASP A 99 -3.09 -7.07 13.62
C ASP A 99 -4.28 -6.43 12.91
N ILE A 100 -4.13 -5.21 12.38
CA ILE A 100 -5.18 -4.52 11.61
C ILE A 100 -5.41 -5.20 10.26
N GLU A 101 -4.35 -5.66 9.61
CA GLU A 101 -4.46 -6.43 8.38
C GLU A 101 -5.18 -7.76 8.59
N TYR A 102 -4.85 -8.48 9.65
CA TYR A 102 -5.52 -9.73 10.00
C TYR A 102 -7.02 -9.52 10.27
N MET A 103 -7.37 -8.43 10.96
CA MET A 103 -8.77 -8.05 11.17
C MET A 103 -9.47 -7.78 9.82
N SER A 104 -8.80 -7.12 8.88
CA SER A 104 -9.33 -6.88 7.52
C SER A 104 -9.52 -8.19 6.76
N LEU A 105 -8.57 -9.13 6.85
CA LEU A 105 -8.68 -10.47 6.28
C LEU A 105 -9.90 -11.23 6.82
N LEU A 106 -10.14 -11.19 8.13
CA LEU A 106 -11.33 -11.79 8.74
C LEU A 106 -12.64 -11.22 8.17
N GLN A 107 -12.66 -9.92 7.85
CA GLN A 107 -13.83 -9.32 7.20
C GLN A 107 -13.98 -9.78 5.75
N MET A 108 -12.88 -9.94 5.02
CA MET A 108 -12.91 -10.50 3.67
C MET A 108 -13.38 -11.96 3.66
N GLU A 109 -12.96 -12.77 4.60
CA GLU A 109 -13.46 -14.16 4.76
C GLU A 109 -14.96 -14.20 5.03
N LYS A 110 -15.46 -13.28 5.81
CA LYS A 110 -16.88 -13.24 6.24
C LYS A 110 -17.80 -12.63 5.21
N HIS A 111 -17.38 -11.58 4.51
CA HIS A 111 -18.22 -10.74 3.67
C HIS A 111 -17.84 -10.76 2.18
N GLY A 112 -16.74 -11.43 1.83
CA GLY A 112 -16.16 -11.43 0.48
C GLY A 112 -15.02 -10.42 0.34
N PRO A 113 -14.36 -10.38 -0.85
CA PRO A 113 -13.13 -9.62 -1.06
C PRO A 113 -13.28 -8.10 -0.92
N GLU A 114 -14.50 -7.59 -0.95
CA GLU A 114 -14.82 -6.16 -0.87
C GLU A 114 -15.76 -5.86 0.31
N PRO A 115 -15.33 -6.01 1.57
CA PRO A 115 -16.15 -5.64 2.72
C PRO A 115 -16.47 -4.14 2.69
N THR A 116 -17.70 -3.80 3.05
CA THR A 116 -18.13 -2.39 3.08
C THR A 116 -17.46 -1.60 4.20
N TYR A 117 -17.36 -0.29 4.05
CA TYR A 117 -16.87 0.60 5.11
C TYR A 117 -17.63 0.44 6.44
N ARG A 118 -18.90 0.06 6.40
CA ARG A 118 -19.69 -0.20 7.60
C ARG A 118 -19.27 -1.48 8.31
N GLU A 119 -18.98 -2.53 7.57
CA GLU A 119 -18.47 -3.80 8.09
C GLU A 119 -17.08 -3.63 8.68
N LEU A 120 -16.17 -2.96 7.96
CA LEU A 120 -14.85 -2.62 8.46
C LEU A 120 -14.91 -1.77 9.74
N THR A 121 -15.76 -0.73 9.76
CA THR A 121 -15.95 0.11 10.97
C THR A 121 -16.46 -0.70 12.15
N ALA A 122 -17.38 -1.61 11.94
CA ALA A 122 -17.87 -2.49 13.00
C ALA A 122 -16.78 -3.41 13.54
N ALA A 123 -15.94 -3.95 12.66
CA ALA A 123 -14.81 -4.78 13.02
C ALA A 123 -13.74 -3.99 13.81
N TRP A 124 -13.38 -2.81 13.35
CA TRP A 124 -12.44 -1.92 14.06
C TRP A 124 -12.93 -1.62 15.48
N LYS A 125 -14.18 -1.22 15.64
CA LYS A 125 -14.78 -0.91 16.94
C LYS A 125 -14.87 -2.12 17.88
N TYR A 126 -14.96 -3.33 17.33
CA TYR A 126 -15.07 -4.56 18.11
C TYR A 126 -13.71 -5.13 18.51
N HIS A 127 -12.77 -5.18 17.58
CA HIS A 127 -11.49 -5.85 17.76
C HIS A 127 -10.38 -4.94 18.30
N ILE A 128 -10.31 -3.67 17.85
CA ILE A 128 -9.26 -2.74 18.23
C ILE A 128 -9.69 -1.98 19.48
N ARG A 129 -9.04 -2.25 20.62
CA ARG A 129 -9.41 -1.67 21.92
C ARG A 129 -8.34 -0.77 22.50
N ASP A 130 -7.11 -1.11 22.35
CA ASP A 130 -5.93 -0.39 22.84
C ASP A 130 -4.75 -0.57 21.87
N ARG A 131 -3.60 -0.01 22.19
CA ARG A 131 -2.36 -0.12 21.42
C ARG A 131 -2.52 0.21 19.94
N ILE A 132 -3.28 1.25 19.66
CA ILE A 132 -3.43 1.84 18.33
C ILE A 132 -2.93 3.28 18.40
N TRP A 133 -2.22 3.73 17.38
CA TRP A 133 -1.44 4.96 17.43
C TRP A 133 -1.92 5.98 16.41
N ALA A 134 -1.50 7.20 16.62
CA ALA A 134 -1.54 8.33 15.72
C ALA A 134 -2.81 8.41 14.83
N ALA A 135 -2.69 8.34 13.50
CA ALA A 135 -3.81 8.49 12.57
C ALA A 135 -4.89 7.43 12.75
N ASN A 136 -4.50 6.19 13.02
CA ASN A 136 -5.43 5.08 13.25
C ASN A 136 -6.27 5.28 14.52
N ARG A 137 -5.66 5.82 15.59
CA ARG A 137 -6.40 6.16 16.83
C ARG A 137 -7.44 7.23 16.59
N VAL A 138 -7.10 8.29 15.84
CA VAL A 138 -8.07 9.34 15.50
C VAL A 138 -9.19 8.78 14.65
N ALA A 139 -8.86 7.94 13.65
CA ALA A 139 -9.86 7.28 12.81
C ALA A 139 -10.82 6.41 13.65
N LEU A 140 -10.30 5.58 14.57
CA LEU A 140 -11.13 4.77 15.45
C LEU A 140 -12.05 5.63 16.34
N ASN A 141 -11.54 6.74 16.87
CA ASN A 141 -12.35 7.68 17.65
C ASN A 141 -13.49 8.29 16.81
N LEU A 142 -13.21 8.69 15.57
CA LEU A 142 -14.23 9.17 14.65
C LEU A 142 -15.27 8.09 14.34
N MET A 143 -14.86 6.83 14.19
CA MET A 143 -15.78 5.70 14.02
C MET A 143 -16.71 5.52 15.23
N HIS A 144 -16.20 5.69 16.45
CA HIS A 144 -17.03 5.66 17.67
C HIS A 144 -18.05 6.80 17.71
N HIS A 145 -17.76 7.93 17.09
CA HIS A 145 -18.69 9.07 16.95
C HIS A 145 -19.62 8.95 15.73
N GLY A 146 -19.60 7.82 15.02
CA GLY A 146 -20.55 7.53 13.93
C GLY A 146 -20.07 7.90 12.53
N TYR A 147 -18.81 8.29 12.39
CA TYR A 147 -18.21 8.52 11.07
C TYR A 147 -17.69 7.23 10.46
N PHE A 148 -17.57 7.20 9.14
CA PHE A 148 -17.11 6.04 8.37
C PHE A 148 -15.95 6.43 7.44
N PRO A 149 -15.08 5.48 7.05
CA PRO A 149 -14.19 5.71 5.94
C PRO A 149 -14.98 6.11 4.67
N PRO A 150 -14.43 6.94 3.80
CA PRO A 150 -13.10 7.54 3.86
C PRO A 150 -12.99 8.77 4.77
N ALA A 151 -14.09 9.30 5.31
CA ALA A 151 -14.08 10.53 6.11
C ALA A 151 -13.18 10.43 7.37
N THR A 152 -13.06 9.23 7.95
CA THR A 152 -12.20 9.01 9.13
C THR A 152 -10.70 9.17 8.85
N GLY A 153 -10.30 9.12 7.58
CA GLY A 153 -8.92 9.37 7.13
C GLY A 153 -8.73 10.74 6.45
N ASP A 154 -9.80 11.51 6.27
CA ASP A 154 -9.75 12.80 5.59
C ASP A 154 -9.02 13.86 6.43
N SER A 155 -8.22 14.69 5.76
CA SER A 155 -7.39 15.74 6.39
C SER A 155 -8.19 16.79 7.16
N THR A 156 -9.47 16.98 6.84
CA THR A 156 -10.37 17.93 7.52
C THR A 156 -10.93 17.37 8.83
N MET A 157 -10.91 16.05 9.01
CA MET A 157 -11.48 15.35 10.17
C MET A 157 -10.43 14.66 11.04
N ASN A 158 -9.43 14.06 10.41
CA ASN A 158 -8.35 13.36 11.09
C ASN A 158 -7.13 14.28 11.22
N ALA A 159 -6.94 14.88 12.39
CA ALA A 159 -5.83 15.82 12.64
C ALA A 159 -4.44 15.16 12.49
N ARG A 160 -4.36 13.84 12.40
CA ARG A 160 -3.13 13.06 12.26
C ARG A 160 -3.03 12.34 10.90
N TRP A 161 -3.83 12.74 9.92
CA TRP A 161 -3.96 12.12 8.59
C TRP A 161 -2.64 11.91 7.85
N PHE A 162 -1.62 12.70 8.14
CA PHE A 162 -0.31 12.68 7.50
C PHE A 162 0.68 11.69 8.13
N GLU A 163 0.29 11.00 9.19
CA GLU A 163 1.16 10.04 9.86
C GLU A 163 1.15 8.67 9.18
N ILE A 164 2.19 7.88 9.45
CA ILE A 164 2.53 6.68 8.69
C ILE A 164 1.57 5.50 8.92
N ASP A 165 0.83 5.48 10.01
CA ASP A 165 0.00 4.32 10.40
C ASP A 165 -0.89 3.75 9.27
N PRO A 166 -1.55 4.56 8.43
CA PRO A 166 -2.34 4.00 7.33
C PRO A 166 -1.51 3.28 6.27
N GLN A 167 -0.23 3.59 6.15
CA GLN A 167 0.68 2.94 5.21
C GLN A 167 1.02 1.52 5.67
N LEU A 168 1.13 1.30 6.97
CA LEU A 168 1.54 0.04 7.58
C LEU A 168 0.45 -1.05 7.56
N VAL A 169 -0.76 -0.75 7.13
CA VAL A 169 -1.91 -1.65 7.23
C VAL A 169 -2.59 -1.90 5.88
N ASN A 170 -1.87 -1.67 4.78
CA ASN A 170 -2.42 -1.72 3.43
C ASN A 170 -1.99 -2.93 2.60
N GLU A 171 -1.03 -3.72 3.04
CA GLU A 171 -0.47 -4.82 2.26
C GLU A 171 -1.51 -5.88 1.95
N ILE A 172 -2.43 -6.16 2.88
CA ILE A 172 -3.52 -7.12 2.67
C ILE A 172 -4.39 -6.75 1.46
N TRP A 173 -4.65 -5.46 1.22
CA TRP A 173 -5.41 -5.01 0.07
C TRP A 173 -4.64 -5.20 -1.23
N SER A 174 -3.33 -4.96 -1.20
CA SER A 174 -2.45 -5.17 -2.36
C SER A 174 -2.34 -6.63 -2.76
N VAL A 175 -2.27 -7.55 -1.80
CA VAL A 175 -2.18 -8.99 -2.09
C VAL A 175 -3.52 -9.61 -2.49
N THR A 176 -4.64 -8.98 -2.17
CA THR A 176 -5.98 -9.48 -2.56
C THR A 176 -6.50 -8.87 -3.85
N ALA A 177 -5.95 -7.76 -4.31
CA ALA A 177 -6.30 -7.08 -5.56
C ALA A 177 -5.06 -6.75 -6.41
N PRO A 178 -4.31 -7.75 -6.86
CA PRO A 178 -3.12 -7.54 -7.65
C PRO A 178 -3.48 -7.08 -9.07
N GLY A 179 -3.06 -5.87 -9.47
CA GLY A 179 -3.25 -5.38 -10.84
C GLY A 179 -3.42 -3.90 -10.97
#